data_9a437404257c810845f02e0953b70fbe
#
_entry.id   9a437404257c810845f02e0953b70fbe
#
_cell.length_a   1.000
_cell.length_b   1.000
_cell.length_c   1.000
_cell.angle_alpha   90.00
_cell.angle_beta   90.00
_cell.angle_gamma   90.00
#
_symmetry.space_group_name_H-M   'P 1'
#
loop_
_entity.id
_entity.type
_entity.pdbx_description
1 polymer ?
#
loop_
_entity_poly.entity_id
_entity_poly.type
_entity_poly.pdbx_seq_one_letter_code
_entity_poly.pdbx_strand_id
1 'polypeptide(L)'
;MEMFLMENNNTSFFHQPIRVVSPLSLVLILFTTLFFMSHGEKANAIDLSVISNQTGLMFKLAYIPLTQGAVASSKATKKAQDLIFRDLVESGYFDVSIPSNEAVSKLQAISLTGEGTSMLASGGYEGVAAARVTEDGTGTHVLGVVRDPVSGKVLLSREYTTSGAARHAIHRFVDDVIFQFTGLKGIAMAKIAFIGKNPRRGYDLYAMDFDGEGLHRLTFDHVLAYSPAWSLKTHQIAYVSYLHMDPQILVYDLRTGRRTALARFPGLNITPDFSRDGIHLAVALSKGNRSQRTEIYVTTLKDKTFNRLTFSRSNNLSPSWSPSGNQIAFVSDRDGHPQIFVMDSDGTNVHRITYNGFYNVSPAWGPSGDLVAFVCMNDRHRPKICLTTPDGSRSIQITHGRGQDDSPDWSPDGRSIIYSHQVRGKSVIMKMFLDGSHTHRIGTFPRDVITPMWAIP
;
A
#
# COMPACT_ATOMS: atom_id res chain seq x y z
N MET A 1 2.46 9.62 27.16
CA MET A 1 1.65 9.16 28.29
C MET A 1 2.20 9.64 29.65
N GLU A 2 3.51 9.87 29.76
CA GLU A 2 4.10 10.49 30.97
C GLU A 2 3.86 12.00 31.10
N MET A 3 3.42 12.70 30.09
CA MET A 3 3.07 14.13 30.15
C MET A 3 1.65 14.41 30.72
N PHE A 4 0.90 13.38 31.09
CA PHE A 4 -0.46 13.53 31.67
C PHE A 4 -0.55 13.20 33.17
N LEU A 5 0.57 12.86 33.80
CA LEU A 5 0.59 12.49 35.23
C LEU A 5 1.32 13.47 36.14
N MET A 6 1.74 14.64 35.64
CA MET A 6 2.33 15.70 36.50
C MET A 6 1.61 17.03 36.31
N GLU A 7 0.33 17.08 36.56
CA GLU A 7 -0.35 18.34 36.89
C GLU A 7 -1.25 18.17 38.11
N ASN A 8 -0.61 18.26 39.24
CA ASN A 8 -1.19 18.91 40.43
C ASN A 8 -0.06 19.64 41.13
N ASN A 9 0.16 20.86 40.75
CA ASN A 9 0.37 22.06 41.56
C ASN A 9 1.00 23.21 40.78
N ASN A 10 0.17 24.23 40.59
CA ASN A 10 0.46 25.65 40.48
C ASN A 10 1.26 26.20 39.28
N THR A 11 0.60 27.16 38.66
CA THR A 11 1.04 28.37 37.93
C THR A 11 1.29 28.26 36.45
N SER A 12 0.36 28.92 35.75
CA SER A 12 0.51 29.68 34.49
C SER A 12 1.80 29.46 33.67
N PHE A 13 1.70 28.88 32.49
CA PHE A 13 2.51 29.30 31.33
C PHE A 13 1.99 28.71 30.00
N PHE A 14 1.65 29.60 29.10
CA PHE A 14 1.65 29.55 27.63
C PHE A 14 1.16 28.28 26.90
N HIS A 15 0.05 28.46 26.22
CA HIS A 15 -0.39 27.67 25.06
C HIS A 15 0.70 27.67 23.94
N GLN A 16 1.48 26.61 23.87
CA GLN A 16 2.14 26.24 22.62
C GLN A 16 1.31 25.18 21.90
N PRO A 17 1.10 25.28 20.58
CA PRO A 17 0.37 24.27 19.83
C PRO A 17 1.15 22.95 19.87
N ILE A 18 0.48 21.87 20.30
CA ILE A 18 1.00 20.50 20.22
C ILE A 18 1.38 20.24 18.75
N ARG A 19 2.67 20.18 18.47
CA ARG A 19 3.15 19.64 17.20
C ARG A 19 2.72 18.18 17.17
N VAL A 20 1.80 17.86 16.28
CA VAL A 20 1.44 16.47 15.99
C VAL A 20 2.70 15.77 15.52
N VAL A 21 3.22 14.95 16.39
CA VAL A 21 4.37 14.11 16.11
C VAL A 21 3.87 12.97 15.25
N SER A 22 4.59 12.57 14.20
CA SER A 22 4.25 11.44 13.33
C SER A 22 4.03 10.16 14.17
N PRO A 23 3.37 9.12 13.66
CA PRO A 23 3.24 7.83 14.36
C PRO A 23 4.56 7.27 14.88
N LEU A 24 5.67 7.57 14.19
CA LEU A 24 7.03 7.30 14.66
C LEU A 24 7.30 7.88 16.05
N SER A 25 6.82 9.08 16.33
CA SER A 25 7.10 9.74 17.60
C SER A 25 6.25 9.19 18.73
N LEU A 26 5.07 8.65 18.45
CA LEU A 26 4.27 7.96 19.48
C LEU A 26 4.95 6.63 19.88
N VAL A 27 5.55 5.92 18.93
CA VAL A 27 6.33 4.70 19.20
C VAL A 27 7.68 5.07 19.87
N LEU A 28 8.32 6.19 19.47
CA LEU A 28 9.58 6.68 20.05
C LEU A 28 9.46 7.05 21.54
N ILE A 29 8.33 7.66 21.95
CA ILE A 29 8.08 8.06 23.34
C ILE A 29 7.96 6.83 24.27
N LEU A 30 7.53 5.68 23.75
CA LEU A 30 7.44 4.42 24.51
C LEU A 30 8.80 3.74 24.73
N PHE A 31 9.87 4.14 24.02
CA PHE A 31 11.15 3.42 23.98
C PHE A 31 12.38 4.19 24.48
N THR A 32 12.25 5.41 24.99
CA THR A 32 13.41 6.16 25.48
C THR A 32 13.77 5.78 26.90
N THR A 33 14.58 4.72 27.10
CA THR A 33 15.61 4.65 28.19
C THR A 33 16.61 3.50 27.94
N LEU A 34 17.87 3.84 28.03
CA LEU A 34 19.12 3.04 28.19
C LEU A 34 19.87 2.56 26.93
N PHE A 35 21.03 3.17 26.79
CA PHE A 35 22.12 2.88 25.86
C PHE A 35 23.02 1.76 26.41
N PHE A 36 23.25 0.68 25.64
CA PHE A 36 24.50 -0.08 25.65
C PHE A 36 24.69 -0.86 24.33
N MET A 37 25.91 -0.80 23.80
CA MET A 37 26.35 -1.43 22.56
C MET A 37 26.50 -2.95 22.69
N SER A 38 25.88 -3.72 21.79
CA SER A 38 26.30 -5.09 21.49
C SER A 38 26.55 -5.23 19.98
N HIS A 39 27.65 -5.89 19.61
CA HIS A 39 28.01 -6.16 18.22
C HIS A 39 27.05 -7.22 17.65
N GLY A 40 26.22 -6.83 16.66
CA GLY A 40 25.39 -7.75 15.90
C GLY A 40 26.14 -8.28 14.66
N GLU A 41 26.00 -9.54 14.36
CA GLU A 41 26.44 -10.13 13.09
C GLU A 41 25.78 -9.38 11.91
N LYS A 42 26.57 -9.10 10.88
CA LYS A 42 26.07 -8.46 9.65
C LYS A 42 25.21 -9.46 8.89
N ALA A 43 23.91 -9.20 8.77
CA ALA A 43 23.05 -9.92 7.83
C ALA A 43 23.58 -9.72 6.40
N ASN A 44 23.64 -10.78 5.63
CA ASN A 44 24.03 -10.72 4.22
C ASN A 44 22.98 -9.92 3.42
N ALA A 45 23.41 -9.13 2.45
CA ALA A 45 22.52 -8.39 1.57
C ALA A 45 21.59 -9.36 0.80
N ILE A 46 20.32 -8.97 0.62
CA ILE A 46 19.41 -9.71 -0.26
C ILE A 46 20.03 -9.73 -1.66
N ASP A 47 20.13 -10.93 -2.26
CA ASP A 47 20.55 -11.04 -3.64
C ASP A 47 19.52 -10.33 -4.54
N LEU A 48 19.99 -9.46 -5.41
CA LEU A 48 19.16 -8.77 -6.40
C LEU A 48 18.33 -9.75 -7.25
N SER A 49 18.75 -11.02 -7.35
CA SER A 49 17.97 -12.06 -8.03
C SER A 49 16.62 -12.35 -7.35
N VAL A 50 16.50 -12.22 -6.03
CA VAL A 50 15.22 -12.41 -5.32
C VAL A 50 14.27 -11.27 -5.64
N ILE A 51 14.77 -10.05 -5.70
CA ILE A 51 13.99 -8.87 -6.09
C ILE A 51 13.65 -8.95 -7.58
N SER A 52 14.63 -9.31 -8.44
CA SER A 52 14.43 -9.48 -9.88
C SER A 52 13.40 -10.54 -10.23
N ASN A 53 13.36 -11.66 -9.49
CA ASN A 53 12.34 -12.70 -9.69
C ASN A 53 10.92 -12.21 -9.34
N GLN A 54 10.78 -11.26 -8.42
CA GLN A 54 9.47 -10.68 -8.08
C GLN A 54 9.08 -9.52 -9.00
N THR A 55 10.05 -8.74 -9.51
CA THR A 55 9.77 -7.67 -10.49
C THR A 55 9.53 -8.24 -11.89
N GLY A 56 10.06 -9.42 -12.21
CA GLY A 56 9.87 -10.12 -13.49
C GLY A 56 10.43 -9.35 -14.69
N LEU A 57 10.42 -9.99 -15.85
CA LEU A 57 10.69 -9.32 -17.13
C LEU A 57 9.52 -8.40 -17.49
N MET A 58 9.82 -7.19 -17.99
CA MET A 58 8.80 -6.30 -18.53
C MET A 58 8.60 -6.66 -20.01
N PHE A 59 7.32 -6.83 -20.39
CA PHE A 59 6.97 -7.04 -21.81
C PHE A 59 7.04 -5.73 -22.57
N LYS A 60 7.68 -5.71 -23.71
CA LYS A 60 7.72 -4.53 -24.58
C LYS A 60 6.41 -4.39 -25.33
N LEU A 61 5.60 -3.40 -24.93
CA LEU A 61 4.23 -3.21 -25.42
C LEU A 61 4.11 -1.93 -26.24
N ALA A 62 3.65 -2.07 -27.50
CA ALA A 62 3.22 -0.92 -28.29
C ALA A 62 1.78 -0.55 -27.90
N TYR A 63 1.56 0.70 -27.50
CA TYR A 63 0.20 1.23 -27.27
C TYR A 63 -0.22 2.12 -28.44
N ILE A 64 -1.38 1.83 -29.03
CA ILE A 64 -1.94 2.55 -30.17
C ILE A 64 -3.26 3.19 -29.78
N PRO A 65 -3.30 4.52 -29.54
CA PRO A 65 -4.55 5.23 -29.31
C PRO A 65 -5.38 5.25 -30.59
N LEU A 66 -6.57 4.66 -30.58
CA LEU A 66 -7.49 4.65 -31.71
C LEU A 66 -8.39 5.88 -31.69
N THR A 67 -8.30 6.72 -32.74
CA THR A 67 -9.15 7.89 -32.94
C THR A 67 -10.20 7.59 -34.00
N GLN A 68 -11.46 8.04 -33.82
CA GLN A 68 -12.53 7.87 -34.77
C GLN A 68 -12.70 9.15 -35.60
N GLY A 69 -12.21 9.15 -36.87
CA GLY A 69 -12.45 10.21 -37.86
C GLY A 69 -12.01 11.63 -37.47
N ALA A 70 -12.30 12.63 -38.30
CA ALA A 70 -11.93 14.04 -38.12
C ALA A 70 -12.67 14.77 -36.95
N VAL A 71 -13.65 14.12 -36.31
CA VAL A 71 -14.45 14.73 -35.21
C VAL A 71 -13.87 14.42 -33.82
N ALA A 72 -12.76 13.77 -33.74
CA ALA A 72 -12.48 12.95 -32.60
C ALA A 72 -11.31 13.34 -31.74
N SER A 73 -11.05 14.44 -31.39
CA SER A 73 -10.16 14.65 -30.25
C SER A 73 -10.83 15.53 -29.19
N SER A 74 -11.92 15.00 -28.63
CA SER A 74 -12.46 15.64 -27.45
C SER A 74 -11.38 15.59 -26.34
N LYS A 75 -11.32 16.62 -25.51
CA LYS A 75 -10.42 16.65 -24.35
C LYS A 75 -10.59 15.41 -23.45
N ALA A 76 -11.82 14.86 -23.41
CA ALA A 76 -12.17 13.67 -22.66
C ALA A 76 -11.51 12.40 -23.28
N THR A 77 -11.60 12.22 -24.60
CA THR A 77 -10.97 11.10 -25.30
C THR A 77 -9.45 11.10 -25.11
N LYS A 78 -8.81 12.27 -25.26
CA LYS A 78 -7.35 12.40 -25.02
C LYS A 78 -7.00 12.02 -23.57
N LYS A 79 -7.75 12.54 -22.58
CA LYS A 79 -7.53 12.22 -21.17
C LYS A 79 -7.68 10.71 -20.91
N ALA A 80 -8.62 10.05 -21.55
CA ALA A 80 -8.84 8.61 -21.43
C ALA A 80 -7.68 7.80 -22.03
N GLN A 81 -7.15 8.21 -23.20
CA GLN A 81 -5.98 7.58 -23.82
C GLN A 81 -4.70 7.75 -22.96
N ASP A 82 -4.49 8.95 -22.43
CA ASP A 82 -3.38 9.23 -21.50
C ASP A 82 -3.48 8.37 -20.24
N LEU A 83 -4.71 8.11 -19.76
CA LEU A 83 -4.95 7.26 -18.61
C LEU A 83 -4.59 5.80 -18.90
N ILE A 84 -5.00 5.24 -20.05
CA ILE A 84 -4.65 3.87 -20.43
C ILE A 84 -3.13 3.70 -20.50
N PHE A 85 -2.44 4.65 -21.16
CA PHE A 85 -0.98 4.62 -21.25
C PHE A 85 -0.33 4.64 -19.86
N ARG A 86 -0.76 5.56 -19.00
CA ARG A 86 -0.25 5.69 -17.64
C ARG A 86 -0.49 4.43 -16.83
N ASP A 87 -1.67 3.85 -16.86
CA ASP A 87 -2.01 2.66 -16.09
C ASP A 87 -1.21 1.44 -16.53
N LEU A 88 -0.94 1.29 -17.85
CA LEU A 88 -0.07 0.24 -18.37
C LEU A 88 1.37 0.39 -17.83
N VAL A 89 1.91 1.62 -17.83
CA VAL A 89 3.24 1.92 -17.28
C VAL A 89 3.26 1.67 -15.75
N GLU A 90 2.26 2.19 -15.05
CA GLU A 90 2.16 2.09 -13.58
C GLU A 90 1.98 0.65 -13.10
N SER A 91 1.49 -0.24 -13.96
CA SER A 91 1.36 -1.66 -13.64
C SER A 91 2.70 -2.34 -13.37
N GLY A 92 3.79 -1.82 -13.98
CA GLY A 92 5.14 -2.39 -13.88
C GLY A 92 5.34 -3.70 -14.67
N TYR A 93 4.36 -4.11 -15.48
CA TYR A 93 4.48 -5.30 -16.33
C TYR A 93 5.00 -4.98 -17.72
N PHE A 94 4.92 -3.71 -18.16
CA PHE A 94 5.17 -3.33 -19.54
C PHE A 94 6.17 -2.18 -19.64
N ASP A 95 7.12 -2.34 -20.59
CA ASP A 95 7.86 -1.22 -21.19
C ASP A 95 6.97 -0.69 -22.32
N VAL A 96 6.19 0.35 -22.02
CA VAL A 96 5.16 0.87 -22.93
C VAL A 96 5.70 2.00 -23.76
N SER A 97 5.53 1.94 -25.07
CA SER A 97 5.80 3.08 -25.94
C SER A 97 4.71 3.28 -26.99
N ILE A 98 4.54 4.54 -27.40
CA ILE A 98 3.69 4.89 -28.53
C ILE A 98 4.61 4.94 -29.76
N PRO A 99 4.39 4.08 -30.78
CA PRO A 99 5.18 4.08 -32.00
C PRO A 99 5.14 5.46 -32.69
N SER A 100 6.07 5.72 -33.62
CA SER A 100 6.12 7.00 -34.33
C SER A 100 4.80 7.35 -35.02
N ASN A 101 4.52 8.64 -35.22
CA ASN A 101 3.26 9.10 -35.81
C ASN A 101 2.95 8.49 -37.18
N GLU A 102 3.97 8.20 -37.99
CA GLU A 102 3.81 7.54 -39.29
C GLU A 102 3.35 6.07 -39.14
N ALA A 103 3.95 5.35 -38.17
CA ALA A 103 3.53 3.99 -37.82
C ALA A 103 2.14 3.98 -37.20
N VAL A 104 1.85 4.93 -36.33
CA VAL A 104 0.51 5.07 -35.70
C VAL A 104 -0.55 5.35 -36.74
N SER A 105 -0.34 6.25 -37.69
CA SER A 105 -1.31 6.58 -38.74
C SER A 105 -1.61 5.37 -39.65
N LYS A 106 -0.59 4.59 -40.02
CA LYS A 106 -0.73 3.34 -40.78
C LYS A 106 -1.48 2.29 -39.94
N LEU A 107 -1.13 2.17 -38.64
CA LEU A 107 -1.69 1.18 -37.73
C LEU A 107 -3.11 1.52 -37.21
N GLN A 108 -3.49 2.80 -37.14
CA GLN A 108 -4.86 3.20 -36.79
C GLN A 108 -5.90 2.74 -37.82
N ALA A 109 -5.53 2.74 -39.11
CA ALA A 109 -6.36 2.18 -40.18
C ALA A 109 -6.43 0.65 -40.12
N ILE A 110 -5.38 0.00 -39.66
CA ILE A 110 -5.09 -1.45 -39.78
C ILE A 110 -5.36 -2.17 -38.41
N SER A 111 -5.28 -1.48 -37.29
CA SER A 111 -5.27 -2.10 -35.95
C SER A 111 -6.55 -2.86 -35.59
N LEU A 112 -7.66 -2.60 -36.28
CA LEU A 112 -8.87 -3.40 -36.16
C LEU A 112 -8.86 -4.64 -37.07
N THR A 113 -8.12 -4.62 -38.19
CA THR A 113 -8.05 -5.72 -39.16
C THR A 113 -6.84 -6.64 -39.00
N GLY A 114 -5.77 -6.20 -38.30
CA GLY A 114 -4.58 -7.00 -38.00
C GLY A 114 -3.49 -6.96 -39.04
N GLU A 115 -3.67 -6.30 -40.20
CA GLU A 115 -2.64 -6.12 -41.23
C GLU A 115 -1.63 -5.05 -40.74
N GLY A 116 -0.32 -5.30 -40.98
CA GLY A 116 0.75 -4.32 -40.69
C GLY A 116 1.36 -4.37 -39.26
N THR A 117 0.89 -5.23 -38.37
CA THR A 117 1.49 -5.38 -37.03
C THR A 117 2.91 -5.98 -37.08
N SER A 118 3.25 -6.69 -38.15
CA SER A 118 4.59 -7.26 -38.34
C SER A 118 5.74 -6.24 -38.34
N MET A 119 5.47 -4.98 -38.67
CA MET A 119 6.45 -3.87 -38.51
C MET A 119 6.85 -3.66 -37.05
N LEU A 120 5.95 -3.93 -36.12
CA LEU A 120 6.22 -3.79 -34.67
C LEU A 120 7.03 -4.98 -34.15
N ALA A 121 6.86 -6.17 -34.73
CA ALA A 121 7.70 -7.33 -34.41
C ALA A 121 9.17 -7.07 -34.64
N SER A 122 9.53 -6.42 -35.78
CA SER A 122 10.92 -6.02 -36.07
C SER A 122 11.47 -4.98 -35.08
N GLY A 123 10.60 -4.20 -34.44
CA GLY A 123 10.95 -3.27 -33.35
C GLY A 123 11.13 -3.94 -31.97
N GLY A 124 10.99 -5.28 -31.91
CA GLY A 124 11.13 -6.06 -30.69
C GLY A 124 9.95 -5.96 -29.75
N TYR A 125 8.76 -5.52 -30.22
CA TYR A 125 7.55 -5.54 -29.42
C TYR A 125 7.00 -6.96 -29.26
N GLU A 126 6.55 -7.28 -28.06
CA GLU A 126 5.96 -8.58 -27.72
C GLU A 126 4.43 -8.53 -27.74
N GLY A 127 3.86 -7.33 -27.79
CA GLY A 127 2.43 -7.10 -27.88
C GLY A 127 2.07 -5.75 -28.45
N VAL A 128 0.84 -5.68 -28.97
CA VAL A 128 0.22 -4.44 -29.44
C VAL A 128 -1.12 -4.28 -28.72
N ALA A 129 -1.25 -3.28 -27.86
CA ALA A 129 -2.50 -2.90 -27.26
C ALA A 129 -3.09 -1.67 -27.97
N ALA A 130 -4.34 -1.74 -28.33
CA ALA A 130 -5.06 -0.63 -28.95
C ALA A 130 -6.39 -0.40 -28.23
N ALA A 131 -6.79 0.84 -28.06
CA ALA A 131 -8.07 1.16 -27.44
C ALA A 131 -8.78 2.32 -28.13
N ARG A 132 -10.09 2.17 -28.33
CA ARG A 132 -10.99 3.23 -28.76
C ARG A 132 -11.91 3.59 -27.59
N VAL A 133 -11.98 4.86 -27.27
CA VAL A 133 -12.87 5.38 -26.22
C VAL A 133 -13.92 6.25 -26.88
N THR A 134 -15.19 5.92 -26.65
CA THR A 134 -16.37 6.68 -27.10
C THR A 134 -17.28 6.99 -25.91
N GLU A 135 -17.94 8.13 -25.98
CA GLU A 135 -18.93 8.54 -24.97
C GLU A 135 -20.25 8.82 -25.69
N ASP A 136 -21.35 8.32 -25.15
CA ASP A 136 -22.71 8.59 -25.62
C ASP A 136 -23.67 8.80 -24.45
N GLY A 137 -24.96 8.89 -24.74
CA GLY A 137 -26.00 9.09 -23.71
C GLY A 137 -26.14 7.92 -22.70
N THR A 138 -25.51 6.78 -22.95
CA THR A 138 -25.55 5.58 -22.09
C THR A 138 -24.31 5.47 -21.21
N GLY A 139 -23.24 6.20 -21.54
CA GLY A 139 -22.00 6.21 -20.77
C GLY A 139 -20.73 6.21 -21.61
N THR A 140 -19.66 5.71 -21.02
CA THR A 140 -18.37 5.55 -21.69
C THR A 140 -18.18 4.10 -22.12
N HIS A 141 -17.73 3.92 -23.36
CA HIS A 141 -17.42 2.66 -24.00
C HIS A 141 -15.92 2.62 -24.34
N VAL A 142 -15.25 1.58 -23.92
CA VAL A 142 -13.83 1.32 -24.25
C VAL A 142 -13.75 0.02 -25.02
N LEU A 143 -13.50 0.09 -26.31
CA LEU A 143 -13.16 -1.09 -27.12
C LEU A 143 -11.66 -1.30 -27.04
N GLY A 144 -11.25 -2.33 -26.29
CA GLY A 144 -9.87 -2.74 -26.11
C GLY A 144 -9.51 -3.94 -26.99
N VAL A 145 -8.36 -3.87 -27.66
CA VAL A 145 -7.85 -4.95 -28.50
C VAL A 145 -6.38 -5.17 -28.16
N VAL A 146 -5.97 -6.44 -28.01
CA VAL A 146 -4.56 -6.84 -27.89
C VAL A 146 -4.25 -7.82 -29.00
N ARG A 147 -3.09 -7.66 -29.65
CA ARG A 147 -2.63 -8.51 -30.73
C ARG A 147 -1.21 -8.98 -30.51
N ASP A 148 -0.94 -10.15 -31.04
CA ASP A 148 0.42 -10.63 -31.26
C ASP A 148 1.04 -9.89 -32.47
N PRO A 149 2.19 -9.24 -32.32
CA PRO A 149 2.77 -8.41 -33.37
C PRO A 149 3.30 -9.24 -34.53
N VAL A 150 3.67 -10.52 -34.33
CA VAL A 150 4.25 -11.40 -35.36
C VAL A 150 3.16 -11.97 -36.26
N SER A 151 2.16 -12.60 -35.65
CA SER A 151 1.09 -13.29 -36.37
C SER A 151 -0.12 -12.40 -36.70
N GLY A 152 -0.23 -11.21 -36.08
CA GLY A 152 -1.42 -10.36 -36.18
C GLY A 152 -2.65 -10.93 -35.40
N LYS A 153 -2.50 -12.10 -34.80
CA LYS A 153 -3.60 -12.77 -34.08
C LYS A 153 -4.16 -11.91 -32.95
N VAL A 154 -5.48 -11.85 -32.86
CA VAL A 154 -6.16 -11.20 -31.72
C VAL A 154 -6.02 -12.07 -30.48
N LEU A 155 -5.38 -11.54 -29.45
CA LEU A 155 -5.22 -12.15 -28.13
C LEU A 155 -6.36 -11.76 -27.19
N LEU A 156 -6.83 -10.49 -27.29
CA LEU A 156 -7.94 -9.94 -26.56
C LEU A 156 -8.74 -8.99 -27.46
N SER A 157 -10.06 -9.11 -27.47
CA SER A 157 -10.97 -8.11 -28.07
C SER A 157 -12.20 -8.02 -27.19
N ARG A 158 -12.40 -6.89 -26.53
CA ARG A 158 -13.49 -6.74 -25.57
C ARG A 158 -13.94 -5.30 -25.46
N GLU A 159 -15.24 -5.11 -25.30
CA GLU A 159 -15.86 -3.84 -24.98
C GLU A 159 -16.14 -3.75 -23.49
N TYR A 160 -15.75 -2.62 -22.89
CA TYR A 160 -15.96 -2.29 -21.48
C TYR A 160 -16.87 -1.07 -21.41
N THR A 161 -18.01 -1.22 -20.78
CA THR A 161 -19.00 -0.14 -20.63
C THR A 161 -19.14 0.27 -19.19
N THR A 162 -19.40 1.55 -18.96
CA THR A 162 -19.69 2.10 -17.65
C THR A 162 -20.65 3.29 -17.77
N SER A 163 -21.67 3.32 -16.95
CA SER A 163 -22.51 4.51 -16.75
C SER A 163 -21.89 5.54 -15.82
N GLY A 164 -20.76 5.19 -15.19
CA GLY A 164 -19.99 6.06 -14.29
C GLY A 164 -18.76 6.65 -14.96
N ALA A 165 -17.72 6.89 -14.17
CA ALA A 165 -16.47 7.44 -14.67
C ALA A 165 -15.78 6.47 -15.64
N ALA A 166 -15.30 6.98 -16.77
CA ALA A 166 -14.53 6.25 -17.80
C ALA A 166 -13.39 5.40 -17.24
N ARG A 167 -12.84 5.84 -16.12
CA ARG A 167 -11.74 5.20 -15.39
C ARG A 167 -11.99 3.72 -15.09
N HIS A 168 -13.19 3.35 -14.63
CA HIS A 168 -13.49 1.95 -14.32
C HIS A 168 -13.42 1.02 -15.54
N ALA A 169 -13.89 1.48 -16.71
CA ALA A 169 -13.78 0.72 -17.94
C ALA A 169 -12.32 0.59 -18.38
N ILE A 170 -11.55 1.66 -18.24
CA ILE A 170 -10.12 1.72 -18.57
C ILE A 170 -9.32 0.78 -17.67
N HIS A 171 -9.48 0.87 -16.36
CA HIS A 171 -8.78 0.00 -15.40
C HIS A 171 -9.07 -1.49 -15.65
N ARG A 172 -10.33 -1.85 -15.99
CA ARG A 172 -10.68 -3.23 -16.36
C ARG A 172 -10.00 -3.68 -17.65
N PHE A 173 -9.89 -2.80 -18.65
CA PHE A 173 -9.13 -3.11 -19.87
C PHE A 173 -7.66 -3.36 -19.55
N VAL A 174 -7.03 -2.49 -18.76
CA VAL A 174 -5.62 -2.65 -18.36
C VAL A 174 -5.40 -3.95 -17.57
N ASP A 175 -6.30 -4.29 -16.65
CA ASP A 175 -6.23 -5.56 -15.91
C ASP A 175 -6.34 -6.78 -16.83
N ASP A 176 -7.21 -6.73 -17.87
CA ASP A 176 -7.32 -7.80 -18.86
C ASP A 176 -6.07 -7.88 -19.76
N VAL A 177 -5.42 -6.73 -20.08
CA VAL A 177 -4.13 -6.72 -20.77
C VAL A 177 -3.07 -7.41 -19.92
N ILE A 178 -2.95 -7.06 -18.64
CA ILE A 178 -2.00 -7.71 -17.72
C ILE A 178 -2.25 -9.21 -17.68
N PHE A 179 -3.50 -9.62 -17.50
CA PHE A 179 -3.88 -11.04 -17.45
C PHE A 179 -3.50 -11.79 -18.73
N GLN A 180 -3.69 -11.16 -19.89
CA GLN A 180 -3.36 -11.77 -21.19
C GLN A 180 -1.88 -12.12 -21.33
N PHE A 181 -0.97 -11.30 -20.81
CA PHE A 181 0.48 -11.52 -20.90
C PHE A 181 1.04 -12.35 -19.76
N THR A 182 0.46 -12.27 -18.57
CA THR A 182 1.06 -12.82 -17.35
C THR A 182 0.27 -13.97 -16.75
N GLY A 183 -1.00 -14.11 -17.09
CA GLY A 183 -1.94 -15.00 -16.39
C GLY A 183 -2.29 -14.53 -14.97
N LEU A 184 -1.78 -13.38 -14.52
CA LEU A 184 -2.01 -12.83 -13.19
C LEU A 184 -3.12 -11.78 -13.23
N LYS A 185 -3.88 -11.68 -12.16
CA LYS A 185 -4.87 -10.62 -12.01
C LYS A 185 -4.18 -9.26 -11.91
N GLY A 186 -4.61 -8.30 -12.74
CA GLY A 186 -4.10 -6.92 -12.67
C GLY A 186 -4.49 -6.19 -11.39
N ILE A 187 -3.86 -5.05 -11.16
CA ILE A 187 -4.05 -4.20 -9.98
C ILE A 187 -4.67 -2.83 -10.30
N ALA A 188 -5.04 -2.57 -11.54
CA ALA A 188 -5.59 -1.28 -11.94
C ALA A 188 -6.93 -0.97 -11.26
N MET A 189 -7.68 -2.00 -10.88
CA MET A 189 -8.90 -1.85 -10.07
C MET A 189 -8.64 -1.75 -8.56
N ALA A 190 -7.39 -1.89 -8.10
CA ALA A 190 -7.07 -1.76 -6.69
C ALA A 190 -7.26 -0.32 -6.19
N LYS A 191 -7.44 -0.19 -4.88
CA LYS A 191 -7.57 1.10 -4.21
C LYS A 191 -6.52 1.25 -3.14
N ILE A 192 -6.28 2.50 -2.76
CA ILE A 192 -5.37 2.87 -1.67
C ILE A 192 -6.21 3.57 -0.60
N ALA A 193 -6.21 3.04 0.61
CA ALA A 193 -6.71 3.74 1.79
C ALA A 193 -5.55 4.44 2.50
N PHE A 194 -5.82 5.54 3.15
CA PHE A 194 -4.81 6.27 3.92
C PHE A 194 -5.48 7.21 4.94
N ILE A 195 -4.70 7.67 5.87
CA ILE A 195 -5.12 8.71 6.81
C ILE A 195 -4.58 10.05 6.34
N GLY A 196 -5.46 11.01 6.14
CA GLY A 196 -5.14 12.36 5.66
C GLY A 196 -5.53 13.44 6.67
N LYS A 197 -4.68 14.47 6.78
CA LYS A 197 -4.97 15.63 7.60
C LYS A 197 -6.05 16.50 6.95
N ASN A 198 -7.09 16.82 7.70
CA ASN A 198 -8.18 17.67 7.22
C ASN A 198 -7.96 19.17 7.55
N PRO A 199 -8.76 20.10 6.95
CA PRO A 199 -8.65 21.54 7.21
C PRO A 199 -8.86 21.95 8.66
N ARG A 200 -9.63 21.16 9.45
CA ARG A 200 -9.97 21.44 10.86
C ARG A 200 -8.98 20.85 11.87
N ARG A 201 -7.74 20.54 11.42
CA ARG A 201 -6.63 20.02 12.22
C ARG A 201 -6.77 18.57 12.72
N GLY A 202 -7.83 17.83 12.33
CA GLY A 202 -7.97 16.39 12.60
C GLY A 202 -7.39 15.54 11.48
N TYR A 203 -7.57 14.24 11.62
CA TYR A 203 -7.21 13.24 10.61
C TYR A 203 -8.43 12.40 10.30
N ASP A 204 -8.61 12.07 9.03
CA ASP A 204 -9.72 11.26 8.57
C ASP A 204 -9.23 10.15 7.63
N LEU A 205 -10.04 9.13 7.51
CA LEU A 205 -9.85 8.05 6.57
C LEU A 205 -10.27 8.51 5.16
N TYR A 206 -9.41 8.26 4.20
CA TYR A 206 -9.61 8.50 2.78
C TYR A 206 -9.36 7.23 1.98
N ALA A 207 -9.93 7.17 0.79
CA ALA A 207 -9.62 6.19 -0.24
C ALA A 207 -9.45 6.87 -1.59
N MET A 208 -8.65 6.27 -2.47
CA MET A 208 -8.42 6.69 -3.85
C MET A 208 -8.16 5.48 -4.74
N ASP A 209 -8.17 5.66 -6.05
CA ASP A 209 -7.78 4.63 -7.00
C ASP A 209 -6.25 4.40 -6.95
N PHE A 210 -5.79 3.28 -7.50
CA PHE A 210 -4.39 2.87 -7.46
C PHE A 210 -3.42 3.89 -8.10
N ASP A 211 -3.92 4.71 -9.02
CA ASP A 211 -3.18 5.77 -9.73
C ASP A 211 -3.24 7.15 -9.03
N GLY A 212 -3.85 7.19 -7.84
CA GLY A 212 -3.92 8.40 -7.02
C GLY A 212 -5.06 9.36 -7.32
N GLU A 213 -5.93 9.01 -8.23
CA GLU A 213 -7.14 9.76 -8.57
C GLU A 213 -8.38 9.22 -7.82
N GLY A 214 -9.55 9.79 -8.07
CA GLY A 214 -10.80 9.30 -7.46
C GLY A 214 -10.84 9.44 -5.94
N LEU A 215 -10.21 10.48 -5.40
CA LEU A 215 -10.11 10.72 -3.96
C LEU A 215 -11.48 10.86 -3.29
N HIS A 216 -11.74 10.02 -2.30
CA HIS A 216 -12.93 10.05 -1.46
C HIS A 216 -12.55 10.12 0.02
N ARG A 217 -13.19 11.02 0.74
CA ARG A 217 -13.11 11.10 2.20
C ARG A 217 -14.21 10.22 2.80
N LEU A 218 -13.82 9.27 3.65
CA LEU A 218 -14.70 8.25 4.23
C LEU A 218 -15.20 8.63 5.62
N THR A 219 -14.40 9.38 6.42
CA THR A 219 -14.79 9.81 7.77
C THR A 219 -14.71 11.33 7.92
N PHE A 220 -15.46 11.87 8.89
CA PHE A 220 -15.62 13.31 9.10
C PHE A 220 -15.51 13.69 10.60
N ASP A 221 -14.77 12.92 11.39
CA ASP A 221 -14.73 13.06 12.83
C ASP A 221 -13.79 14.16 13.31
N HIS A 222 -12.81 14.51 12.48
CA HIS A 222 -11.81 15.53 12.78
C HIS A 222 -10.96 15.25 14.03
N VAL A 223 -10.79 13.97 14.37
CA VAL A 223 -9.99 13.48 15.50
C VAL A 223 -8.72 12.80 14.98
N LEU A 224 -7.81 12.45 15.87
CA LEU A 224 -6.66 11.63 15.50
C LEU A 224 -7.15 10.24 15.05
N ALA A 225 -6.68 9.82 13.87
CA ALA A 225 -6.85 8.48 13.32
C ALA A 225 -5.54 8.00 12.71
N TYR A 226 -5.31 6.66 12.65
CA TYR A 226 -4.13 6.06 12.02
C TYR A 226 -4.29 4.55 11.83
N SER A 227 -3.29 3.91 11.21
CA SER A 227 -3.21 2.46 10.95
C SER A 227 -4.51 1.87 10.39
N PRO A 228 -4.94 2.27 9.19
CA PRO A 228 -6.03 1.57 8.53
C PRO A 228 -5.58 0.15 8.18
N ALA A 229 -6.53 -0.80 8.18
CA ALA A 229 -6.37 -2.16 7.72
C ALA A 229 -7.60 -2.56 6.92
N TRP A 230 -7.43 -3.11 5.72
CA TRP A 230 -8.52 -3.39 4.81
C TRP A 230 -8.82 -4.89 4.73
N SER A 231 -10.06 -5.27 4.95
CA SER A 231 -10.52 -6.64 4.69
C SER A 231 -10.97 -6.78 3.25
N LEU A 232 -10.24 -7.57 2.49
CA LEU A 232 -10.50 -7.83 1.07
C LEU A 232 -11.83 -8.51 0.81
N LYS A 233 -12.28 -9.37 1.73
CA LYS A 233 -13.52 -10.15 1.56
C LYS A 233 -14.77 -9.47 2.07
N THR A 234 -14.65 -8.66 3.12
CA THR A 234 -15.82 -8.08 3.80
C THR A 234 -16.12 -6.65 3.38
N HIS A 235 -15.28 -6.03 2.55
CA HIS A 235 -15.35 -4.60 2.17
C HIS A 235 -15.36 -3.68 3.39
N GLN A 236 -14.53 -3.98 4.39
CA GLN A 236 -14.45 -3.23 5.64
C GLN A 236 -13.02 -2.75 5.89
N ILE A 237 -12.91 -1.58 6.50
CA ILE A 237 -11.63 -1.01 6.93
C ILE A 237 -11.66 -0.90 8.45
N ALA A 238 -10.75 -1.62 9.12
CA ALA A 238 -10.45 -1.40 10.52
C ALA A 238 -9.43 -0.26 10.63
N TYR A 239 -9.57 0.62 11.60
CA TYR A 239 -8.63 1.72 11.83
C TYR A 239 -8.65 2.17 13.29
N VAL A 240 -7.57 2.79 13.73
CA VAL A 240 -7.50 3.40 15.06
C VAL A 240 -8.11 4.79 15.03
N SER A 241 -8.96 5.11 16.01
CA SER A 241 -9.59 6.41 16.15
C SER A 241 -9.62 6.87 17.62
N TYR A 242 -9.38 8.16 17.83
CA TYR A 242 -9.52 8.82 19.14
C TYR A 242 -10.88 9.53 19.30
N LEU A 243 -11.92 9.02 18.66
CA LEU A 243 -13.26 9.63 18.69
C LEU A 243 -13.79 9.84 20.11
N HIS A 244 -13.38 9.04 21.06
CA HIS A 244 -13.80 9.11 22.47
C HIS A 244 -12.60 9.30 23.43
N MET A 245 -11.62 10.11 23.06
CA MET A 245 -10.42 10.45 23.83
C MET A 245 -9.37 9.33 23.87
N ASP A 246 -9.78 8.08 24.12
CA ASP A 246 -8.90 6.92 24.13
C ASP A 246 -8.83 6.26 22.74
N PRO A 247 -7.69 5.63 22.38
CA PRO A 247 -7.57 4.91 21.14
C PRO A 247 -8.50 3.69 21.12
N GLN A 248 -9.31 3.59 20.09
CA GLN A 248 -10.19 2.46 19.85
C GLN A 248 -10.05 1.97 18.42
N ILE A 249 -10.31 0.69 18.17
CA ILE A 249 -10.38 0.16 16.82
C ILE A 249 -11.83 0.22 16.35
N LEU A 250 -12.06 1.03 15.32
CA LEU A 250 -13.33 1.13 14.61
C LEU A 250 -13.25 0.32 13.32
N VAL A 251 -14.38 -0.22 12.90
CA VAL A 251 -14.56 -0.87 11.60
C VAL A 251 -15.57 -0.05 10.79
N TYR A 252 -15.12 0.42 9.63
CA TYR A 252 -15.91 1.15 8.64
C TYR A 252 -16.36 0.18 7.54
N ASP A 253 -17.65 0.06 7.30
CA ASP A 253 -18.22 -0.75 6.22
C ASP A 253 -18.40 0.14 4.98
N LEU A 254 -17.70 -0.20 3.90
CA LEU A 254 -17.68 0.58 2.66
C LEU A 254 -18.99 0.57 1.88
N ARG A 255 -19.83 -0.44 2.09
CA ARG A 255 -21.12 -0.57 1.39
C ARG A 255 -22.21 0.27 2.05
N THR A 256 -22.17 0.37 3.37
CA THR A 256 -23.21 1.02 4.15
C THR A 256 -22.79 2.37 4.73
N GLY A 257 -21.48 2.67 4.75
CA GLY A 257 -20.92 3.85 5.42
C GLY A 257 -20.99 3.78 6.96
N ARG A 258 -21.45 2.65 7.54
CA ARG A 258 -21.60 2.50 8.99
C ARG A 258 -20.27 2.19 9.65
N ARG A 259 -20.14 2.67 10.89
CA ARG A 259 -18.97 2.40 11.74
C ARG A 259 -19.42 1.66 13.00
N THR A 260 -18.63 0.67 13.39
CA THR A 260 -18.83 -0.08 14.62
C THR A 260 -17.54 -0.16 15.42
N ALA A 261 -17.61 -0.05 16.73
CA ALA A 261 -16.46 -0.29 17.59
C ALA A 261 -16.19 -1.80 17.68
N LEU A 262 -14.95 -2.20 17.38
CA LEU A 262 -14.48 -3.58 17.54
C LEU A 262 -13.73 -3.76 18.84
N ALA A 263 -12.77 -2.90 19.16
CA ALA A 263 -12.01 -2.93 20.40
C ALA A 263 -12.03 -1.55 21.07
N ARG A 264 -12.48 -1.52 22.32
CA ARG A 264 -12.52 -0.33 23.19
C ARG A 264 -12.22 -0.74 24.63
N PHE A 265 -11.10 -1.39 24.83
CA PHE A 265 -10.63 -1.76 26.16
C PHE A 265 -9.89 -0.59 26.81
N PRO A 266 -9.85 -0.51 28.15
CA PRO A 266 -8.98 0.46 28.81
C PRO A 266 -7.53 0.34 28.35
N GLY A 267 -6.89 1.47 28.02
CA GLY A 267 -5.54 1.54 27.49
C GLY A 267 -5.47 1.51 25.97
N LEU A 268 -4.39 0.95 25.43
CA LEU A 268 -4.12 0.96 23.99
C LEU A 268 -4.92 -0.10 23.25
N ASN A 269 -5.55 0.31 22.16
CA ASN A 269 -6.24 -0.53 21.18
C ASN A 269 -5.77 -0.04 19.80
N ILE A 270 -4.72 -0.67 19.24
CA ILE A 270 -3.98 -0.11 18.12
C ILE A 270 -3.55 -1.15 17.09
N THR A 271 -3.07 -0.68 15.95
CA THR A 271 -2.41 -1.43 14.86
C THR A 271 -3.17 -2.69 14.44
N PRO A 272 -4.41 -2.55 13.93
CA PRO A 272 -5.13 -3.68 13.36
C PRO A 272 -4.46 -4.14 12.05
N ASP A 273 -4.50 -5.46 11.78
CA ASP A 273 -4.15 -6.04 10.49
C ASP A 273 -5.02 -7.27 10.19
N PHE A 274 -5.60 -7.34 8.98
CA PHE A 274 -6.43 -8.44 8.55
C PHE A 274 -5.60 -9.58 7.96
N SER A 275 -5.97 -10.81 8.33
CA SER A 275 -5.51 -11.98 7.59
C SER A 275 -6.00 -11.93 6.13
N ARG A 276 -5.27 -12.59 5.23
CA ARG A 276 -5.60 -12.57 3.80
C ARG A 276 -6.97 -13.19 3.48
N ASP A 277 -7.48 -14.07 4.32
CA ASP A 277 -8.84 -14.60 4.21
C ASP A 277 -9.93 -13.58 4.58
N GLY A 278 -9.55 -12.44 5.16
CA GLY A 278 -10.43 -11.36 5.59
C GLY A 278 -11.29 -11.70 6.82
N ILE A 279 -11.03 -12.84 7.48
CA ILE A 279 -11.83 -13.33 8.61
C ILE A 279 -11.21 -12.90 9.95
N HIS A 280 -9.88 -13.08 10.09
CA HIS A 280 -9.17 -12.81 11.33
C HIS A 280 -8.57 -11.39 11.30
N LEU A 281 -8.55 -10.77 12.46
CA LEU A 281 -7.90 -9.48 12.69
C LEU A 281 -6.91 -9.61 13.84
N ALA A 282 -5.64 -9.36 13.56
CA ALA A 282 -4.62 -9.20 14.58
C ALA A 282 -4.62 -7.73 15.08
N VAL A 283 -4.45 -7.52 16.37
CA VAL A 283 -4.46 -6.20 17.01
C VAL A 283 -3.46 -6.15 18.16
N ALA A 284 -2.95 -4.98 18.48
CA ALA A 284 -2.17 -4.76 19.70
C ALA A 284 -3.05 -4.11 20.77
N LEU A 285 -3.17 -4.77 21.92
CA LEU A 285 -3.98 -4.32 23.05
C LEU A 285 -3.18 -4.30 24.35
N SER A 286 -3.42 -3.31 25.22
CA SER A 286 -2.92 -3.33 26.60
C SER A 286 -3.95 -3.90 27.59
N LYS A 287 -4.98 -4.58 27.09
CA LYS A 287 -6.10 -5.16 27.83
C LYS A 287 -5.64 -6.04 28.99
N GLY A 288 -6.10 -5.71 30.20
CA GLY A 288 -5.82 -6.51 31.39
C GLY A 288 -4.36 -6.48 31.87
N ASN A 289 -3.52 -5.67 31.25
CA ASN A 289 -2.12 -5.57 31.62
C ASN A 289 -1.89 -4.38 32.58
N ARG A 290 -1.64 -4.68 33.86
CA ARG A 290 -1.38 -3.65 34.88
C ARG A 290 -0.15 -2.77 34.54
N SER A 291 0.79 -3.29 33.76
CA SER A 291 1.98 -2.56 33.30
C SER A 291 1.74 -1.70 32.06
N GLN A 292 0.50 -1.64 31.53
CA GLN A 292 0.12 -0.92 30.30
C GLN A 292 0.87 -1.37 29.04
N ARG A 293 1.56 -2.51 29.06
CA ARG A 293 2.26 -3.06 27.90
C ARG A 293 1.26 -3.63 26.92
N THR A 294 1.60 -3.52 25.65
CA THR A 294 0.80 -4.07 24.58
C THR A 294 1.18 -5.50 24.25
N GLU A 295 0.18 -6.28 23.92
CA GLU A 295 0.33 -7.66 23.45
C GLU A 295 -0.48 -7.87 22.17
N ILE A 296 -0.09 -8.85 21.36
CA ILE A 296 -0.83 -9.21 20.15
C ILE A 296 -2.01 -10.12 20.53
N TYR A 297 -3.16 -9.75 20.02
CA TYR A 297 -4.40 -10.53 20.09
C TYR A 297 -4.94 -10.79 18.70
N VAL A 298 -5.64 -11.89 18.52
CA VAL A 298 -6.40 -12.20 17.30
C VAL A 298 -7.87 -12.32 17.65
N THR A 299 -8.71 -11.77 16.79
CA THR A 299 -10.18 -11.81 16.88
C THR A 299 -10.80 -12.00 15.51
N THR A 300 -12.11 -12.26 15.45
CA THR A 300 -12.90 -12.14 14.24
C THR A 300 -13.91 -11.00 14.37
N LEU A 301 -14.34 -10.42 13.26
CA LEU A 301 -15.38 -9.38 13.29
C LEU A 301 -16.73 -9.91 13.77
N LYS A 302 -16.96 -11.22 13.60
CA LYS A 302 -18.19 -11.91 13.98
C LYS A 302 -18.24 -12.18 15.49
N ASP A 303 -17.20 -12.86 16.02
CA ASP A 303 -17.24 -13.39 17.37
C ASP A 303 -16.79 -12.37 18.42
N LYS A 304 -15.93 -11.41 18.03
CA LYS A 304 -15.34 -10.38 18.90
C LYS A 304 -14.70 -10.93 20.19
N THR A 305 -14.27 -12.21 20.14
CA THR A 305 -13.46 -12.83 21.18
C THR A 305 -12.01 -12.58 20.87
N PHE A 306 -11.27 -12.01 21.83
CA PHE A 306 -9.88 -11.62 21.67
C PHE A 306 -8.97 -12.68 22.29
N ASN A 307 -8.30 -13.48 21.46
CA ASN A 307 -7.35 -14.49 21.87
C ASN A 307 -5.95 -13.89 21.92
N ARG A 308 -5.31 -13.89 23.10
CA ARG A 308 -3.97 -13.35 23.29
C ARG A 308 -2.94 -14.35 22.78
N LEU A 309 -1.99 -13.88 21.94
CA LEU A 309 -0.93 -14.69 21.36
C LEU A 309 0.44 -14.46 22.00
N THR A 310 0.71 -13.24 22.51
CA THR A 310 2.01 -12.93 23.14
C THR A 310 1.87 -12.75 24.63
N PHE A 311 2.87 -13.23 25.40
CA PHE A 311 2.87 -13.26 26.87
C PHE A 311 4.21 -12.74 27.45
N SER A 312 4.86 -11.82 26.74
CA SER A 312 6.16 -11.31 27.14
C SER A 312 6.06 -10.19 28.19
N ARG A 313 7.20 -9.82 28.81
CA ARG A 313 7.31 -8.63 29.65
C ARG A 313 7.62 -7.36 28.83
N SER A 314 7.40 -7.40 27.54
CA SER A 314 7.78 -6.40 26.55
C SER A 314 6.56 -5.89 25.80
N ASN A 315 6.70 -4.79 25.06
CA ASN A 315 5.67 -4.35 24.15
C ASN A 315 5.70 -5.19 22.86
N ASN A 316 4.53 -5.57 22.38
CA ASN A 316 4.33 -6.25 21.13
C ASN A 316 3.30 -5.46 20.31
N LEU A 317 3.70 -5.00 19.12
CA LEU A 317 2.97 -4.00 18.33
C LEU A 317 2.99 -4.36 16.85
N SER A 318 2.13 -3.66 16.09
CA SER A 318 2.14 -3.67 14.62
C SER A 318 2.21 -5.09 14.04
N PRO A 319 1.23 -5.96 14.34
CA PRO A 319 1.16 -7.26 13.69
C PRO A 319 0.97 -7.11 12.18
N SER A 320 1.51 -8.05 11.41
CA SER A 320 1.29 -8.19 9.97
C SER A 320 1.20 -9.67 9.62
N TRP A 321 0.06 -10.09 9.06
CA TRP A 321 -0.19 -11.47 8.68
C TRP A 321 0.65 -11.90 7.47
N SER A 322 1.15 -13.12 7.51
CA SER A 322 1.69 -13.78 6.31
C SER A 322 0.56 -14.04 5.31
N PRO A 323 0.85 -14.09 3.99
CA PRO A 323 -0.17 -14.36 2.98
C PRO A 323 -0.83 -15.74 3.10
N SER A 324 -0.15 -16.71 3.72
CA SER A 324 -0.70 -18.03 4.02
C SER A 324 -1.66 -18.02 5.22
N GLY A 325 -1.62 -16.98 6.06
CA GLY A 325 -2.37 -16.92 7.32
C GLY A 325 -1.79 -17.79 8.45
N ASN A 326 -0.63 -18.42 8.24
CA ASN A 326 -0.04 -19.34 9.21
C ASN A 326 0.94 -18.64 10.17
N GLN A 327 1.38 -17.42 9.84
CA GLN A 327 2.36 -16.68 10.62
C GLN A 327 1.98 -15.21 10.75
N ILE A 328 2.55 -14.54 11.75
CA ILE A 328 2.38 -13.11 12.02
C ILE A 328 3.77 -12.52 12.30
N ALA A 329 4.16 -11.51 11.50
CA ALA A 329 5.28 -10.63 11.82
C ALA A 329 4.80 -9.54 12.80
N PHE A 330 5.62 -9.14 13.75
CA PHE A 330 5.26 -8.10 14.72
C PHE A 330 6.49 -7.41 15.29
N VAL A 331 6.32 -6.23 15.85
CA VAL A 331 7.36 -5.49 16.55
C VAL A 331 7.41 -5.92 18.00
N SER A 332 8.61 -6.17 18.53
CA SER A 332 8.81 -6.38 19.98
C SER A 332 10.09 -5.74 20.47
N ASP A 333 10.05 -5.19 21.69
CA ASP A 333 11.22 -4.64 22.38
C ASP A 333 11.87 -5.64 23.39
N ARG A 334 11.56 -6.93 23.26
CA ARG A 334 12.03 -7.99 24.18
C ARG A 334 13.55 -8.14 24.27
N ASP A 335 14.26 -7.76 23.19
CA ASP A 335 15.73 -7.77 23.13
C ASP A 335 16.34 -6.39 23.40
N GLY A 336 15.59 -5.48 24.07
CA GLY A 336 16.03 -4.16 24.50
C GLY A 336 15.66 -3.03 23.54
N HIS A 337 15.53 -3.30 22.25
CA HIS A 337 15.16 -2.33 21.21
C HIS A 337 14.06 -2.90 20.30
N PRO A 338 13.24 -2.04 19.65
CA PRO A 338 12.21 -2.51 18.72
C PRO A 338 12.84 -3.24 17.54
N GLN A 339 12.43 -4.50 17.38
CA GLN A 339 12.85 -5.39 16.32
C GLN A 339 11.62 -6.14 15.75
N ILE A 340 11.75 -6.64 14.54
CA ILE A 340 10.71 -7.47 13.94
C ILE A 340 10.94 -8.94 14.35
N PHE A 341 9.88 -9.54 14.82
CA PHE A 341 9.79 -10.96 15.15
C PHE A 341 8.71 -11.61 14.27
N VAL A 342 8.80 -12.90 14.10
CA VAL A 342 7.77 -13.75 13.49
C VAL A 342 7.34 -14.79 14.51
N MET A 343 6.05 -15.13 14.52
CA MET A 343 5.46 -16.23 15.27
C MET A 343 4.48 -16.97 14.38
N ASP A 344 4.16 -18.20 14.74
CA ASP A 344 3.05 -18.93 14.14
C ASP A 344 1.71 -18.30 14.57
N SER A 345 0.64 -18.53 13.81
CA SER A 345 -0.68 -17.91 14.03
C SER A 345 -1.34 -18.28 15.37
N ASP A 346 -0.82 -19.31 16.04
CA ASP A 346 -1.22 -19.73 17.40
C ASP A 346 -0.37 -19.10 18.51
N GLY A 347 0.64 -18.28 18.16
CA GLY A 347 1.56 -17.61 19.08
C GLY A 347 2.82 -18.40 19.43
N THR A 348 3.03 -19.58 18.84
CA THR A 348 4.24 -20.40 19.05
C THR A 348 5.37 -20.01 18.10
N ASN A 349 6.54 -20.62 18.24
CA ASN A 349 7.72 -20.49 17.36
C ASN A 349 8.19 -19.06 17.14
N VAL A 350 8.16 -18.24 18.20
CA VAL A 350 8.58 -16.83 18.15
C VAL A 350 10.08 -16.71 17.91
N HIS A 351 10.48 -16.05 16.83
CA HIS A 351 11.87 -15.77 16.51
C HIS A 351 12.05 -14.37 15.90
N ARG A 352 13.23 -13.80 16.07
CA ARG A 352 13.62 -12.48 15.54
C ARG A 352 14.07 -12.61 14.09
N ILE A 353 13.71 -11.62 13.22
CA ILE A 353 14.09 -11.59 11.81
C ILE A 353 14.86 -10.31 11.40
N THR A 354 15.07 -9.34 12.30
CA THR A 354 15.86 -8.14 12.03
C THR A 354 17.04 -8.03 13.00
N TYR A 355 18.25 -7.90 12.47
CA TYR A 355 19.49 -7.89 13.24
C TYR A 355 20.31 -6.61 13.03
N ASN A 356 20.04 -5.87 11.95
CA ASN A 356 20.75 -4.64 11.64
C ASN A 356 20.04 -3.43 12.28
N GLY A 357 20.84 -2.57 12.93
CA GLY A 357 20.36 -1.37 13.58
C GLY A 357 19.60 -1.63 14.90
N PHE A 358 19.21 -0.54 15.55
CA PHE A 358 18.56 -0.58 16.86
C PHE A 358 17.05 -0.27 16.79
N TYR A 359 16.52 0.02 15.61
CA TYR A 359 15.12 0.42 15.44
C TYR A 359 14.56 -0.13 14.13
N ASN A 360 13.72 -1.16 14.26
CA ASN A 360 13.05 -1.83 13.15
C ASN A 360 11.57 -2.00 13.51
N VAL A 361 10.68 -1.35 12.77
CA VAL A 361 9.25 -1.26 13.09
C VAL A 361 8.36 -1.32 11.84
N SER A 362 7.03 -1.31 12.04
CA SER A 362 6.03 -1.26 10.97
C SER A 362 6.24 -2.36 9.91
N PRO A 363 6.27 -3.64 10.28
CA PRO A 363 6.38 -4.72 9.31
C PRO A 363 5.13 -4.76 8.42
N ALA A 364 5.34 -5.09 7.14
CA ALA A 364 4.31 -5.41 6.17
C ALA A 364 4.76 -6.65 5.39
N TRP A 365 4.03 -7.75 5.52
CA TRP A 365 4.37 -9.00 4.85
C TRP A 365 3.97 -8.96 3.38
N GLY A 366 4.91 -9.28 2.49
CA GLY A 366 4.67 -9.31 1.04
C GLY A 366 3.74 -10.45 0.62
N PRO A 367 2.96 -10.26 -0.46
CA PRO A 367 1.93 -11.21 -0.89
C PRO A 367 2.49 -12.54 -1.43
N SER A 368 3.77 -12.62 -1.83
CA SER A 368 4.45 -13.88 -2.17
C SER A 368 4.82 -14.71 -0.95
N GLY A 369 4.95 -14.09 0.23
CA GLY A 369 5.44 -14.73 1.45
C GLY A 369 6.95 -14.67 1.65
N ASP A 370 7.73 -14.31 0.64
CA ASP A 370 9.20 -14.39 0.64
C ASP A 370 9.89 -13.19 1.30
N LEU A 371 9.18 -12.06 1.41
CA LEU A 371 9.73 -10.82 1.92
C LEU A 371 8.79 -10.13 2.92
N VAL A 372 9.38 -9.45 3.88
CA VAL A 372 8.74 -8.52 4.82
C VAL A 372 9.35 -7.15 4.61
N ALA A 373 8.54 -6.16 4.24
CA ALA A 373 8.94 -4.76 4.25
C ALA A 373 8.82 -4.20 5.66
N PHE A 374 9.70 -3.29 6.05
CA PHE A 374 9.66 -2.69 7.37
C PHE A 374 10.37 -1.33 7.38
N VAL A 375 10.17 -0.57 8.42
CA VAL A 375 10.91 0.67 8.67
C VAL A 375 12.17 0.34 9.45
N CYS A 376 13.33 0.68 8.89
CA CYS A 376 14.63 0.60 9.52
C CYS A 376 15.24 1.99 9.72
N MET A 377 16.19 2.13 10.62
CA MET A 377 16.92 3.37 10.82
C MET A 377 18.25 3.31 10.07
N ASN A 378 18.51 4.29 9.19
CA ASN A 378 19.80 4.38 8.50
C ASN A 378 20.91 5.00 9.39
N ASP A 379 22.14 5.06 8.89
CA ASP A 379 23.31 5.61 9.60
C ASP A 379 23.16 7.08 10.03
N ARG A 380 22.23 7.81 9.43
CA ARG A 380 21.91 9.20 9.77
C ARG A 380 20.70 9.34 10.71
N HIS A 381 20.31 8.26 11.36
CA HIS A 381 19.11 8.17 12.22
C HIS A 381 17.82 8.66 11.53
N ARG A 382 17.64 8.29 10.25
CA ARG A 382 16.41 8.59 9.50
C ARG A 382 15.69 7.29 9.17
N PRO A 383 14.37 7.24 9.43
CA PRO A 383 13.57 6.10 9.02
C PRO A 383 13.61 5.90 7.51
N LYS A 384 13.77 4.66 7.10
CA LYS A 384 13.84 4.21 5.71
C LYS A 384 13.08 2.89 5.55
N ILE A 385 12.70 2.58 4.31
CA ILE A 385 12.09 1.28 4.04
C ILE A 385 13.20 0.27 3.75
N CYS A 386 13.11 -0.85 4.45
CA CYS A 386 13.97 -2.02 4.31
C CYS A 386 13.12 -3.24 3.96
N LEU A 387 13.75 -4.25 3.38
CA LEU A 387 13.20 -5.58 3.17
C LEU A 387 14.02 -6.60 3.96
N THR A 388 13.36 -7.65 4.42
CA THR A 388 14.02 -8.84 5.00
C THR A 388 13.29 -10.11 4.57
N THR A 389 14.00 -11.25 4.56
CA THR A 389 13.36 -12.56 4.43
C THR A 389 12.70 -12.97 5.75
N PRO A 390 11.65 -13.79 5.76
CA PRO A 390 10.94 -14.18 6.98
C PRO A 390 11.79 -14.97 7.98
N ASP A 391 12.90 -15.58 7.52
CA ASP A 391 13.90 -16.25 8.36
C ASP A 391 15.00 -15.30 8.89
N GLY A 392 14.98 -14.02 8.46
CA GLY A 392 15.95 -13.01 8.85
C GLY A 392 17.35 -13.21 8.25
N SER A 393 17.55 -14.16 7.34
CA SER A 393 18.87 -14.48 6.77
C SER A 393 19.41 -13.37 5.86
N ARG A 394 18.54 -12.53 5.29
CA ARG A 394 18.88 -11.46 4.36
C ARG A 394 18.11 -10.19 4.67
N SER A 395 18.75 -9.04 4.53
CA SER A 395 18.10 -7.74 4.69
C SER A 395 18.76 -6.68 3.81
N ILE A 396 17.95 -5.76 3.28
CA ILE A 396 18.42 -4.66 2.43
C ILE A 396 17.58 -3.40 2.66
N GLN A 397 18.23 -2.23 2.66
CA GLN A 397 17.54 -0.95 2.61
C GLN A 397 17.23 -0.60 1.16
N ILE A 398 15.97 -0.24 0.85
CA ILE A 398 15.51 0.04 -0.51
C ILE A 398 15.16 1.52 -0.75
N THR A 399 14.91 2.32 0.29
CA THR A 399 14.75 3.78 0.13
C THR A 399 15.98 4.53 0.64
N HIS A 400 16.37 5.57 -0.10
CA HIS A 400 17.58 6.34 0.15
C HIS A 400 17.29 7.86 0.16
N GLY A 401 18.32 8.67 0.35
CA GLY A 401 18.24 10.13 0.23
C GLY A 401 17.67 10.84 1.46
N ARG A 402 17.13 12.05 1.22
CA ARG A 402 16.61 12.93 2.29
C ARG A 402 15.17 12.57 2.63
N GLY A 403 14.75 12.92 3.85
CA GLY A 403 13.39 12.66 4.34
C GLY A 403 13.30 11.41 5.20
N GLN A 404 12.09 11.18 5.70
CA GLN A 404 11.72 10.03 6.52
C GLN A 404 10.69 9.22 5.75
N ASP A 405 10.88 7.92 5.68
CA ASP A 405 10.01 6.97 4.99
C ASP A 405 9.39 6.04 6.03
N ASP A 406 8.07 5.88 6.01
CA ASP A 406 7.33 5.18 7.05
C ASP A 406 6.12 4.45 6.48
N SER A 407 5.61 3.47 7.23
CA SER A 407 4.39 2.75 6.94
C SER A 407 4.39 2.15 5.52
N PRO A 408 5.33 1.25 5.20
CA PRO A 408 5.32 0.55 3.93
C PRO A 408 4.12 -0.37 3.83
N ASP A 409 3.57 -0.50 2.62
CA ASP A 409 2.58 -1.52 2.30
C ASP A 409 2.73 -2.00 0.86
N TRP A 410 2.39 -3.26 0.62
CA TRP A 410 2.62 -3.95 -0.64
C TRP A 410 1.46 -3.82 -1.61
N SER A 411 1.77 -3.59 -2.90
CA SER A 411 0.77 -3.82 -3.93
C SER A 411 0.29 -5.29 -3.92
N PRO A 412 -0.98 -5.52 -4.29
CA PRO A 412 -1.56 -6.87 -4.24
C PRO A 412 -0.82 -7.93 -5.06
N ASP A 413 -0.11 -7.51 -6.10
CA ASP A 413 0.72 -8.37 -6.97
C ASP A 413 2.17 -8.52 -6.47
N GLY A 414 2.55 -7.79 -5.41
CA GLY A 414 3.88 -7.85 -4.82
C GLY A 414 4.98 -7.14 -5.60
N ARG A 415 4.67 -6.39 -6.67
CA ARG A 415 5.68 -5.74 -7.51
C ARG A 415 6.09 -4.36 -7.04
N SER A 416 5.27 -3.70 -6.24
CA SER A 416 5.54 -2.35 -5.75
C SER A 416 5.19 -2.17 -4.27
N ILE A 417 5.79 -1.14 -3.68
CA ILE A 417 5.52 -0.70 -2.31
C ILE A 417 5.05 0.74 -2.34
N ILE A 418 4.00 1.04 -1.58
CA ILE A 418 3.63 2.41 -1.20
C ILE A 418 4.13 2.69 0.22
N TYR A 419 4.46 3.94 0.48
CA TYR A 419 4.91 4.38 1.80
C TYR A 419 4.64 5.87 1.99
N SER A 420 4.61 6.33 3.22
CA SER A 420 4.57 7.77 3.51
C SER A 420 5.99 8.34 3.49
N HIS A 421 6.20 9.43 2.76
CA HIS A 421 7.46 10.14 2.67
C HIS A 421 7.32 11.55 3.25
N GLN A 422 8.12 11.86 4.28
CA GLN A 422 8.07 13.15 4.96
C GLN A 422 9.35 13.96 4.70
N VAL A 423 9.18 15.17 4.16
CA VAL A 423 10.26 16.15 3.97
C VAL A 423 9.77 17.51 4.45
N ARG A 424 10.60 18.20 5.27
CA ARG A 424 10.31 19.54 5.79
C ARG A 424 8.91 19.67 6.44
N GLY A 425 8.47 18.62 7.14
CA GLY A 425 7.18 18.60 7.84
C GLY A 425 5.97 18.37 6.95
N LYS A 426 6.15 18.10 5.66
CA LYS A 426 5.08 17.69 4.73
C LYS A 426 5.22 16.22 4.40
N SER A 427 4.12 15.50 4.46
CA SER A 427 4.05 14.07 4.16
C SER A 427 3.23 13.81 2.90
N VAL A 428 3.71 12.92 2.03
CA VAL A 428 3.08 12.48 0.78
C VAL A 428 3.12 10.96 0.67
N ILE A 429 2.27 10.38 -0.16
CA ILE A 429 2.36 8.97 -0.52
C ILE A 429 3.30 8.82 -1.70
N MET A 430 4.27 7.93 -1.57
CA MET A 430 5.17 7.52 -2.63
C MET A 430 4.89 6.07 -3.02
N LYS A 431 5.11 5.76 -4.28
CA LYS A 431 5.15 4.39 -4.82
C LYS A 431 6.52 4.15 -5.44
N MET A 432 7.02 2.94 -5.31
CA MET A 432 8.25 2.50 -5.97
C MET A 432 8.16 1.01 -6.32
N PHE A 433 8.90 0.56 -7.31
CA PHE A 433 9.12 -0.86 -7.52
C PHE A 433 10.15 -1.41 -6.52
N LEU A 434 10.19 -2.73 -6.36
CA LEU A 434 11.03 -3.37 -5.34
C LEU A 434 12.53 -3.14 -5.55
N ASP A 435 12.95 -2.90 -6.78
CA ASP A 435 14.34 -2.53 -7.13
C ASP A 435 14.68 -1.06 -6.82
N GLY A 436 13.73 -0.30 -6.25
CA GLY A 436 13.87 1.13 -5.98
C GLY A 436 13.64 2.03 -7.19
N SER A 437 13.39 1.46 -8.37
CA SER A 437 13.09 2.22 -9.59
C SER A 437 11.67 2.78 -9.58
N HIS A 438 11.37 3.68 -10.53
CA HIS A 438 10.03 4.28 -10.72
C HIS A 438 9.45 4.89 -9.44
N THR A 439 10.33 5.44 -8.59
CA THR A 439 9.89 6.11 -7.36
C THR A 439 9.24 7.45 -7.68
N HIS A 440 7.95 7.56 -7.40
CA HIS A 440 7.19 8.79 -7.65
C HIS A 440 6.08 8.98 -6.62
N ARG A 441 5.56 10.20 -6.58
CA ARG A 441 4.42 10.55 -5.72
C ARG A 441 3.11 10.08 -6.34
N ILE A 442 2.28 9.39 -5.56
CA ILE A 442 0.90 9.06 -5.94
C ILE A 442 -0.07 10.11 -5.40
N GLY A 443 -0.96 10.56 -6.28
CA GLY A 443 -2.03 11.48 -5.94
C GLY A 443 -1.57 12.88 -5.53
N THR A 444 -2.52 13.80 -5.47
CA THR A 444 -2.28 15.17 -5.02
C THR A 444 -3.19 15.48 -3.85
N PHE A 445 -2.60 15.61 -2.67
CA PHE A 445 -3.32 15.98 -1.45
C PHE A 445 -2.88 17.36 -0.99
N PRO A 446 -3.81 18.20 -0.56
CA PRO A 446 -3.48 19.56 -0.12
C PRO A 446 -2.77 19.58 1.24
N ARG A 447 -2.73 18.46 1.95
CA ARG A 447 -2.21 18.35 3.33
C ARG A 447 -1.47 17.04 3.54
N ASP A 448 -0.91 16.86 4.76
CA ASP A 448 -0.16 15.68 5.15
C ASP A 448 -0.99 14.41 5.08
N VAL A 449 -0.35 13.34 4.66
CA VAL A 449 -0.90 11.98 4.57
C VAL A 449 0.00 11.02 5.32
N ILE A 450 -0.58 10.03 5.97
CA ILE A 450 0.14 9.01 6.75
C ILE A 450 -0.51 7.65 6.54
N THR A 451 0.23 6.61 6.87
CA THR A 451 -0.23 5.20 6.90
C THR A 451 -1.03 4.81 5.65
N PRO A 452 -0.45 4.93 4.44
CA PRO A 452 -1.10 4.42 3.25
C PRO A 452 -1.13 2.89 3.28
N MET A 453 -2.19 2.31 2.70
CA MET A 453 -2.31 0.89 2.51
C MET A 453 -3.03 0.53 1.22
N TRP A 454 -2.63 -0.56 0.60
CA TRP A 454 -3.32 -1.12 -0.54
C TRP A 454 -4.59 -1.86 -0.14
N ALA A 455 -5.57 -1.79 -1.00
CA ALA A 455 -6.79 -2.56 -0.91
C ALA A 455 -7.08 -3.24 -2.25
N ILE A 456 -7.45 -4.48 -2.22
CA ILE A 456 -7.92 -5.21 -3.40
C ILE A 456 -9.43 -5.06 -3.48
N PRO A 457 -9.98 -4.74 -4.68
CA PRO A 457 -11.43 -4.67 -4.90
C PRO A 457 -12.11 -6.04 -4.82
#